data_2215d07ad98af713441138573837994f
#
_entry.id   2215d07ad98af713441138573837994f
#
_cell.length_a   1.000
_cell.length_b   1.000
_cell.length_c   1.000
_cell.angle_alpha   90.00
_cell.angle_beta   90.00
_cell.angle_gamma   90.00
#
_symmetry.space_group_name_H-M   'P 1'
#
loop_
_entity.id
_entity.type
_entity.pdbx_description
1 polymer ?
#
loop_
_entity_poly.entity_id
_entity_poly.type
_entity_poly.pdbx_seq_one_letter_code
_entity_poly.pdbx_strand_id
1 'polypeptide(L)'
;MAQKPAIPKGTRDFGFVEMARRNYIFDTIRSVYRLYGFSQIETPAMENLSTLMGKYGEEGDKLLFKILNSGDFTRSVSTADYEAASAPALASKFCEKGLRYDLTVPFARFVVQHREELTLPFKRYQIQPVWRADRPQKGRYREFYQCDADVVGSDSLLNEVELMQIVDEVFTRFGIRVAIKINNRKILTGIAEVIGAADKIVDITVAIDKLDKIGLDKVNEELAAAGLSDEQIAKLQPIISLSGSNAEQLDTMRRVLAESEVGLRGCDEVAFVLEALGDGLHNAIDLDLTLARGLNYYTGCIFEVKALDVEIGSITGGGRYDNLTGIFGLPGLSGVGISFGADRIYDVLNQLELYPADTDTGVELLFINFGAAEAARCLELARITRAAGISTEVYPDAAKMKKQMAYANARHIPFVALIGENELQQGLVTLKNMATGEQSQLTPEQLLAHLRA
;
A
#
# COMPACT_ATOMS: atom_id res chain seq x y z
N MET A 1 -7.15 -41.19 -0.61
CA MET A 1 -6.17 -40.40 0.18
C MET A 1 -6.76 -39.03 0.37
N ALA A 2 -6.78 -38.50 1.60
CA ALA A 2 -7.23 -37.13 1.82
C ALA A 2 -6.25 -36.15 1.15
N GLN A 3 -6.75 -35.22 0.37
CA GLN A 3 -5.95 -34.19 -0.27
C GLN A 3 -5.40 -33.27 0.80
N LYS A 4 -4.08 -33.03 0.82
CA LYS A 4 -3.50 -32.02 1.72
C LYS A 4 -4.07 -30.64 1.39
N PRO A 5 -4.61 -29.92 2.38
CA PRO A 5 -5.08 -28.55 2.14
C PRO A 5 -3.91 -27.66 1.70
N ALA A 6 -4.15 -26.78 0.74
CA ALA A 6 -3.17 -25.83 0.21
C ALA A 6 -3.88 -24.55 -0.22
N ILE A 7 -3.16 -23.44 -0.13
CA ILE A 7 -3.62 -22.13 -0.62
C ILE A 7 -3.13 -21.88 -2.05
N PRO A 8 -3.78 -21.00 -2.84
CA PRO A 8 -3.30 -20.61 -4.16
C PRO A 8 -1.90 -20.02 -4.11
N LYS A 9 -1.08 -20.32 -5.13
CA LYS A 9 0.29 -19.79 -5.20
C LYS A 9 0.28 -18.26 -5.30
N GLY A 10 1.04 -17.62 -4.41
CA GLY A 10 1.16 -16.15 -4.35
C GLY A 10 0.13 -15.48 -3.43
N THR A 11 -0.67 -16.26 -2.72
CA THR A 11 -1.50 -15.81 -1.59
C THR A 11 -0.91 -16.26 -0.27
N ARG A 12 -1.40 -15.74 0.85
CA ARG A 12 -0.88 -16.04 2.19
C ARG A 12 -2.01 -16.11 3.22
N ASP A 13 -1.87 -17.01 4.18
CA ASP A 13 -2.58 -16.92 5.45
C ASP A 13 -1.80 -16.03 6.40
N PHE A 14 -2.48 -15.35 7.30
CA PHE A 14 -1.88 -14.51 8.34
C PHE A 14 -2.40 -15.00 9.71
N GLY A 15 -1.49 -15.41 10.56
CA GLY A 15 -1.81 -15.75 11.96
C GLY A 15 -2.04 -14.49 12.80
N PHE A 16 -2.18 -14.69 14.12
CA PHE A 16 -2.54 -13.58 15.01
C PHE A 16 -1.43 -12.51 15.12
N VAL A 17 -0.16 -12.91 15.16
CA VAL A 17 0.99 -12.00 15.22
C VAL A 17 1.09 -11.21 13.92
N GLU A 18 1.03 -11.90 12.79
CA GLU A 18 1.08 -11.25 11.48
C GLU A 18 -0.09 -10.26 11.30
N MET A 19 -1.30 -10.62 11.77
CA MET A 19 -2.45 -9.71 11.71
C MET A 19 -2.31 -8.51 12.64
N ALA A 20 -1.74 -8.67 13.82
CA ALA A 20 -1.45 -7.56 14.72
C ALA A 20 -0.48 -6.56 14.08
N ARG A 21 0.61 -7.06 13.48
CA ARG A 21 1.58 -6.26 12.73
C ARG A 21 0.95 -5.56 11.52
N ARG A 22 0.10 -6.23 10.77
CA ARG A 22 -0.62 -5.65 9.64
C ARG A 22 -1.58 -4.54 10.10
N ASN A 23 -2.31 -4.77 11.20
CA ASN A 23 -3.20 -3.75 11.76
C ASN A 23 -2.43 -2.52 12.22
N TYR A 24 -1.26 -2.68 12.84
CA TYR A 24 -0.36 -1.55 13.16
C TYR A 24 -0.06 -0.70 11.92
N ILE A 25 0.25 -1.34 10.77
CA ILE A 25 0.49 -0.62 9.51
C ILE A 25 -0.78 0.12 9.06
N PHE A 26 -1.92 -0.57 9.02
CA PHE A 26 -3.17 0.02 8.56
C PHE A 26 -3.64 1.17 9.45
N ASP A 27 -3.50 1.02 10.77
CA ASP A 27 -3.94 2.04 11.72
C ASP A 27 -3.03 3.26 11.71
N THR A 28 -1.72 3.08 11.57
CA THR A 28 -0.78 4.18 11.39
C THR A 28 -1.11 4.99 10.15
N ILE A 29 -1.24 4.34 8.97
CA ILE A 29 -1.58 5.01 7.72
C ILE A 29 -2.96 5.70 7.82
N ARG A 30 -3.97 5.00 8.35
CA ARG A 30 -5.32 5.53 8.54
C ARG A 30 -5.32 6.77 9.43
N SER A 31 -4.52 6.76 10.50
CA SER A 31 -4.42 7.89 11.42
C SER A 31 -3.86 9.13 10.72
N VAL A 32 -2.83 8.97 9.89
CA VAL A 32 -2.25 10.07 9.11
C VAL A 32 -3.26 10.59 8.09
N TYR A 33 -3.91 9.73 7.28
CA TYR A 33 -4.92 10.16 6.32
C TYR A 33 -6.02 11.02 6.96
N ARG A 34 -6.47 10.64 8.16
CA ARG A 34 -7.48 11.41 8.91
C ARG A 34 -6.98 12.80 9.32
N LEU A 35 -5.70 12.95 9.69
CA LEU A 35 -5.10 14.24 10.03
C LEU A 35 -5.13 15.21 8.83
N TYR A 36 -4.99 14.71 7.62
CA TYR A 36 -5.04 15.49 6.39
C TYR A 36 -6.45 15.64 5.79
N GLY A 37 -7.49 15.22 6.53
CA GLY A 37 -8.89 15.41 6.15
C GLY A 37 -9.41 14.45 5.08
N PHE A 38 -8.76 13.30 4.87
CA PHE A 38 -9.24 12.28 3.94
C PHE A 38 -10.37 11.46 4.56
N SER A 39 -11.40 11.17 3.77
CA SER A 39 -12.56 10.35 4.14
C SER A 39 -12.42 8.93 3.60
N GLN A 40 -12.78 7.94 4.43
CA GLN A 40 -12.74 6.54 4.01
C GLN A 40 -13.90 6.21 3.07
N ILE A 41 -13.58 5.53 1.97
CA ILE A 41 -14.57 4.85 1.12
C ILE A 41 -14.14 3.40 0.89
N GLU A 42 -15.06 2.60 0.36
CA GLU A 42 -14.78 1.26 -0.13
C GLU A 42 -15.47 1.03 -1.47
N THR A 43 -14.85 0.24 -2.32
CA THR A 43 -15.43 -0.24 -3.59
C THR A 43 -15.45 -1.76 -3.59
N PRO A 44 -16.32 -2.41 -4.40
CA PRO A 44 -16.37 -3.86 -4.48
C PRO A 44 -15.03 -4.49 -4.91
N ALA A 45 -14.72 -5.68 -4.40
CA ALA A 45 -13.57 -6.46 -4.86
C ALA A 45 -13.71 -6.92 -6.33
N MET A 46 -14.95 -7.16 -6.74
CA MET A 46 -15.32 -7.52 -8.12
C MET A 46 -15.80 -6.29 -8.87
N GLU A 47 -15.24 -6.06 -10.05
CA GLU A 47 -15.70 -5.04 -11.00
C GLU A 47 -16.17 -5.70 -12.29
N ASN A 48 -16.99 -5.01 -13.07
CA ASN A 48 -17.27 -5.44 -14.42
C ASN A 48 -15.98 -5.48 -15.23
N LEU A 49 -15.77 -6.52 -16.01
CA LEU A 49 -14.55 -6.67 -16.78
C LEU A 49 -14.33 -5.51 -17.76
N SER A 50 -15.41 -4.94 -18.31
CA SER A 50 -15.39 -3.73 -19.13
C SER A 50 -14.88 -2.48 -18.39
N THR A 51 -15.02 -2.42 -17.08
CA THR A 51 -14.46 -1.36 -16.24
C THR A 51 -12.93 -1.49 -16.13
N LEU A 52 -12.42 -2.72 -16.10
CA LEU A 52 -10.99 -3.01 -15.86
C LEU A 52 -10.18 -3.06 -17.15
N MET A 53 -10.70 -3.71 -18.21
CA MET A 53 -9.98 -3.94 -19.47
C MET A 53 -9.65 -2.66 -20.21
N GLY A 54 -8.44 -2.60 -20.80
CA GLY A 54 -7.95 -1.47 -21.56
C GLY A 54 -7.52 -0.25 -20.74
N LYS A 55 -7.42 -0.38 -19.42
CA LYS A 55 -7.04 0.71 -18.50
C LYS A 55 -5.59 0.63 -18.03
N TYR A 56 -5.01 -0.56 -18.05
CA TYR A 56 -3.69 -0.85 -17.51
C TYR A 56 -2.63 -1.13 -18.57
N GLY A 57 -2.98 -0.95 -19.86
CA GLY A 57 -2.15 -1.36 -21.00
C GLY A 57 -2.18 -2.88 -21.23
N GLU A 58 -1.57 -3.34 -22.31
CA GLU A 58 -1.60 -4.75 -22.69
C GLU A 58 -1.02 -5.71 -21.64
N GLU A 59 0.05 -5.28 -20.96
CA GLU A 59 0.68 -6.07 -19.91
C GLU A 59 -0.22 -6.19 -18.68
N GLY A 60 -0.80 -5.08 -18.22
CA GLY A 60 -1.71 -5.07 -17.09
C GLY A 60 -2.99 -5.87 -17.35
N ASP A 61 -3.54 -5.80 -18.55
CA ASP A 61 -4.73 -6.57 -18.93
C ASP A 61 -4.50 -8.09 -18.90
N LYS A 62 -3.27 -8.55 -19.16
CA LYS A 62 -2.85 -9.95 -19.01
C LYS A 62 -2.79 -10.40 -17.55
N LEU A 63 -2.58 -9.47 -16.63
CA LEU A 63 -2.47 -9.73 -15.19
C LEU A 63 -3.80 -9.65 -14.43
N LEU A 64 -4.91 -9.30 -15.09
CA LEU A 64 -6.24 -9.29 -14.49
C LEU A 64 -6.74 -10.71 -14.19
N PHE A 65 -7.14 -10.95 -12.95
CA PHE A 65 -7.91 -12.15 -12.59
C PHE A 65 -9.35 -12.00 -13.09
N LYS A 66 -9.72 -12.86 -14.02
CA LYS A 66 -11.05 -12.91 -14.61
C LYS A 66 -11.90 -13.94 -13.86
N ILE A 67 -13.15 -13.61 -13.58
CA ILE A 67 -14.08 -14.46 -12.83
C ILE A 67 -15.02 -15.11 -13.83
N LEU A 68 -15.00 -16.44 -13.86
CA LEU A 68 -15.88 -17.24 -14.70
C LEU A 68 -17.35 -16.98 -14.32
N ASN A 69 -18.22 -16.79 -15.31
CA ASN A 69 -19.64 -16.57 -15.07
C ASN A 69 -20.27 -17.76 -14.36
N SER A 70 -21.22 -17.50 -13.46
CA SER A 70 -21.93 -18.55 -12.75
C SER A 70 -22.94 -19.25 -13.64
N GLY A 71 -23.23 -20.53 -13.35
CA GLY A 71 -24.16 -21.34 -14.13
C GLY A 71 -23.52 -21.85 -15.45
N ASP A 72 -24.30 -21.89 -16.52
CA ASP A 72 -23.82 -22.29 -17.85
C ASP A 72 -23.04 -21.16 -18.51
N PHE A 73 -21.75 -21.06 -18.20
CA PHE A 73 -20.85 -20.05 -18.74
C PHE A 73 -20.51 -20.25 -20.23
N THR A 74 -20.90 -21.38 -20.83
CA THR A 74 -20.70 -21.67 -22.24
C THR A 74 -21.84 -21.17 -23.13
N ARG A 75 -22.95 -20.78 -22.55
CA ARG A 75 -24.19 -20.40 -23.25
C ARG A 75 -24.02 -19.33 -24.32
N SER A 76 -23.09 -18.39 -24.10
CA SER A 76 -22.83 -17.27 -25.02
C SER A 76 -21.72 -17.56 -26.04
N VAL A 77 -21.17 -18.79 -26.06
CA VAL A 77 -20.02 -19.14 -26.89
C VAL A 77 -20.44 -20.06 -28.02
N SER A 78 -20.18 -19.66 -29.24
CA SER A 78 -20.41 -20.46 -30.45
C SER A 78 -19.19 -21.31 -30.81
N THR A 79 -19.41 -22.34 -31.68
CA THR A 79 -18.32 -23.14 -32.24
C THR A 79 -17.27 -22.26 -32.95
N ALA A 80 -17.72 -21.23 -33.69
CA ALA A 80 -16.84 -20.28 -34.37
C ALA A 80 -15.94 -19.49 -33.41
N ASP A 81 -16.41 -19.19 -32.19
CA ASP A 81 -15.60 -18.52 -31.16
C ASP A 81 -14.43 -19.40 -30.69
N TYR A 82 -14.67 -20.71 -30.55
CA TYR A 82 -13.60 -21.66 -30.22
C TYR A 82 -12.61 -21.84 -31.38
N GLU A 83 -13.12 -21.91 -32.63
CA GLU A 83 -12.28 -22.05 -33.82
C GLU A 83 -11.38 -20.83 -34.06
N ALA A 84 -11.84 -19.63 -33.69
CA ALA A 84 -11.05 -18.42 -33.75
C ALA A 84 -9.85 -18.42 -32.79
N ALA A 85 -9.82 -19.32 -31.80
CA ALA A 85 -8.74 -19.55 -30.82
C ALA A 85 -8.18 -18.28 -30.14
N SER A 86 -8.97 -17.19 -30.03
CA SER A 86 -8.58 -15.95 -29.40
C SER A 86 -8.89 -15.97 -27.90
N ALA A 87 -7.89 -16.19 -27.05
CA ALA A 87 -8.06 -16.21 -25.62
C ALA A 87 -8.69 -14.90 -25.03
N PRO A 88 -8.32 -13.69 -25.48
CA PRO A 88 -8.98 -12.47 -25.02
C PRO A 88 -10.46 -12.40 -25.41
N ALA A 89 -10.83 -12.79 -26.63
CA ALA A 89 -12.21 -12.78 -27.09
C ALA A 89 -13.06 -13.83 -26.36
N LEU A 90 -12.54 -15.04 -26.15
CA LEU A 90 -13.20 -16.07 -25.35
C LEU A 90 -13.36 -15.64 -23.88
N ALA A 91 -12.33 -15.06 -23.30
CA ALA A 91 -12.37 -14.60 -21.91
C ALA A 91 -13.50 -13.57 -21.68
N SER A 92 -13.74 -12.65 -22.63
CA SER A 92 -14.83 -11.67 -22.53
C SER A 92 -16.23 -12.29 -22.55
N LYS A 93 -16.37 -13.49 -23.17
CA LYS A 93 -17.64 -14.23 -23.21
C LYS A 93 -17.86 -15.10 -21.99
N PHE A 94 -16.79 -15.66 -21.44
CA PHE A 94 -16.85 -16.49 -20.24
C PHE A 94 -16.89 -15.70 -18.95
N CYS A 95 -16.37 -14.46 -18.95
CA CYS A 95 -16.11 -13.66 -17.77
C CYS A 95 -16.67 -12.24 -17.97
N GLU A 96 -17.76 -11.93 -17.27
CA GLU A 96 -18.32 -10.58 -17.22
C GLU A 96 -17.66 -9.72 -16.12
N LYS A 97 -16.96 -10.37 -15.18
CA LYS A 97 -16.37 -9.75 -13.99
C LYS A 97 -14.91 -10.15 -13.85
N GLY A 98 -14.16 -9.29 -13.17
CA GLY A 98 -12.80 -9.55 -12.73
C GLY A 98 -12.56 -9.05 -11.32
N LEU A 99 -11.46 -9.49 -10.71
CA LEU A 99 -10.97 -8.91 -9.47
C LEU A 99 -10.24 -7.61 -9.81
N ARG A 100 -10.45 -6.56 -9.00
CA ARG A 100 -9.79 -5.27 -9.19
C ARG A 100 -8.27 -5.40 -9.12
N TYR A 101 -7.60 -4.76 -10.06
CA TYR A 101 -6.14 -4.75 -10.19
C TYR A 101 -5.47 -3.70 -9.28
N ASP A 102 -6.16 -2.58 -9.09
CA ASP A 102 -5.82 -1.46 -8.20
C ASP A 102 -7.09 -0.88 -7.56
N LEU A 103 -6.93 0.18 -6.79
CA LEU A 103 -8.06 0.91 -6.20
C LEU A 103 -8.41 2.19 -7.00
N THR A 104 -7.54 2.64 -7.91
CA THR A 104 -7.69 3.91 -8.63
C THR A 104 -8.74 3.83 -9.73
N VAL A 105 -8.76 2.78 -10.55
CA VAL A 105 -9.78 2.61 -11.61
C VAL A 105 -11.18 2.41 -11.02
N PRO A 106 -11.39 1.53 -10.00
CA PRO A 106 -12.66 1.47 -9.28
C PRO A 106 -13.08 2.79 -8.63
N PHE A 107 -12.11 3.58 -8.13
CA PHE A 107 -12.38 4.91 -7.59
C PHE A 107 -12.86 5.89 -8.66
N ALA A 108 -12.22 5.91 -9.83
CA ALA A 108 -12.67 6.75 -10.94
C ALA A 108 -14.11 6.43 -11.37
N ARG A 109 -14.47 5.13 -11.45
CA ARG A 109 -15.85 4.70 -11.67
C ARG A 109 -16.79 5.19 -10.55
N PHE A 110 -16.36 5.06 -9.27
CA PHE A 110 -17.13 5.54 -8.10
C PHE A 110 -17.41 7.04 -8.21
N VAL A 111 -16.41 7.86 -8.52
CA VAL A 111 -16.55 9.32 -8.66
C VAL A 111 -17.59 9.67 -9.73
N VAL A 112 -17.56 8.98 -10.87
CA VAL A 112 -18.53 9.24 -11.96
C VAL A 112 -19.94 8.85 -11.55
N GLN A 113 -20.12 7.71 -10.87
CA GLN A 113 -21.43 7.23 -10.45
C GLN A 113 -22.06 8.06 -9.32
N HIS A 114 -21.25 8.64 -8.44
CA HIS A 114 -21.68 9.43 -7.29
C HIS A 114 -21.45 10.93 -7.44
N ARG A 115 -21.24 11.40 -8.67
CA ARG A 115 -20.86 12.78 -8.96
C ARG A 115 -21.73 13.81 -8.27
N GLU A 116 -23.06 13.61 -8.27
CA GLU A 116 -24.02 14.55 -7.70
C GLU A 116 -24.03 14.56 -6.15
N GLU A 117 -23.44 13.54 -5.55
CA GLU A 117 -23.36 13.37 -4.09
C GLU A 117 -22.03 13.89 -3.53
N LEU A 118 -21.00 14.02 -4.39
CA LEU A 118 -19.65 14.38 -3.97
C LEU A 118 -19.41 15.88 -4.00
N THR A 119 -18.88 16.42 -2.90
CA THR A 119 -18.36 17.79 -2.85
C THR A 119 -16.91 17.81 -3.30
N LEU A 120 -16.60 18.63 -4.33
CA LEU A 120 -15.24 18.79 -4.84
C LEU A 120 -14.54 20.01 -4.20
N PRO A 121 -13.22 19.96 -3.97
CA PRO A 121 -12.36 18.80 -4.15
C PRO A 121 -12.67 17.68 -3.16
N PHE A 122 -12.67 16.43 -3.63
CA PHE A 122 -12.96 15.26 -2.81
C PHE A 122 -11.67 14.53 -2.45
N LYS A 123 -11.37 14.44 -1.14
CA LYS A 123 -10.25 13.70 -0.56
C LYS A 123 -10.74 12.37 -0.02
N ARG A 124 -10.33 11.26 -0.60
CA ARG A 124 -10.68 9.91 -0.14
C ARG A 124 -9.46 9.08 0.21
N TYR A 125 -9.61 8.11 1.12
CA TYR A 125 -8.67 7.00 1.23
C TYR A 125 -9.39 5.64 1.20
N GLN A 126 -8.66 4.62 0.74
CA GLN A 126 -9.07 3.21 0.76
C GLN A 126 -7.92 2.33 1.24
N ILE A 127 -8.22 1.36 2.11
CA ILE A 127 -7.27 0.34 2.56
C ILE A 127 -7.93 -1.00 2.28
N GLN A 128 -7.64 -1.59 1.13
CA GLN A 128 -8.32 -2.79 0.65
C GLN A 128 -7.39 -3.69 -0.16
N PRO A 129 -7.71 -5.00 -0.29
CA PRO A 129 -6.92 -5.92 -1.10
C PRO A 129 -7.14 -5.69 -2.61
N VAL A 130 -6.10 -5.99 -3.39
CA VAL A 130 -6.09 -6.01 -4.84
C VAL A 130 -5.42 -7.29 -5.34
N TRP A 131 -5.67 -7.64 -6.61
CA TRP A 131 -5.23 -8.92 -7.17
C TRP A 131 -4.52 -8.73 -8.50
N ARG A 132 -3.31 -9.30 -8.60
CA ARG A 132 -2.52 -9.30 -9.84
C ARG A 132 -1.97 -10.69 -10.13
N ALA A 133 -2.14 -11.18 -11.34
CA ALA A 133 -1.66 -12.50 -11.74
C ALA A 133 -0.13 -12.55 -11.98
N ASP A 134 0.62 -11.71 -11.29
CA ASP A 134 2.07 -11.64 -11.33
C ASP A 134 2.74 -12.98 -10.99
N ARG A 135 3.98 -13.16 -11.46
CA ARG A 135 4.83 -14.25 -11.00
C ARG A 135 5.26 -13.95 -9.55
N PRO A 136 4.87 -14.80 -8.57
CA PRO A 136 5.18 -14.55 -7.17
C PRO A 136 6.69 -14.56 -6.90
N GLN A 137 7.14 -13.56 -6.13
CA GLN A 137 8.52 -13.45 -5.61
C GLN A 137 8.50 -12.62 -4.32
N LYS A 138 9.63 -12.48 -3.63
CA LYS A 138 9.73 -11.63 -2.43
C LYS A 138 9.22 -10.21 -2.73
N GLY A 139 8.30 -9.69 -1.91
CA GLY A 139 7.69 -8.38 -2.09
C GLY A 139 6.72 -8.26 -3.28
N ARG A 140 6.35 -9.37 -3.95
CA ARG A 140 5.40 -9.40 -5.05
C ARG A 140 4.45 -10.60 -4.90
N TYR A 141 3.22 -10.29 -4.51
CA TYR A 141 2.16 -11.24 -4.20
C TYR A 141 1.02 -11.12 -5.22
N ARG A 142 0.18 -12.16 -5.30
CA ARG A 142 -1.01 -12.14 -6.17
C ARG A 142 -2.23 -11.53 -5.50
N GLU A 143 -2.25 -11.53 -4.19
CA GLU A 143 -3.20 -10.81 -3.35
C GLU A 143 -2.41 -9.99 -2.35
N PHE A 144 -2.66 -8.68 -2.30
CA PHE A 144 -1.97 -7.75 -1.42
C PHE A 144 -2.82 -6.51 -1.16
N TYR A 145 -2.51 -5.78 -0.09
CA TYR A 145 -3.24 -4.58 0.29
C TYR A 145 -2.57 -3.32 -0.27
N GLN A 146 -3.40 -2.47 -0.86
CA GLN A 146 -3.06 -1.08 -1.17
C GLN A 146 -3.74 -0.15 -0.16
N CYS A 147 -3.00 0.88 0.25
CA CYS A 147 -3.52 1.95 1.09
C CYS A 147 -3.42 3.24 0.28
N ASP A 148 -4.50 3.54 -0.44
CA ASP A 148 -4.55 4.63 -1.39
C ASP A 148 -5.16 5.88 -0.76
N ALA A 149 -4.59 7.05 -1.10
CA ALA A 149 -5.18 8.36 -0.84
C ALA A 149 -5.18 9.17 -2.13
N ASP A 150 -6.33 9.72 -2.50
CA ASP A 150 -6.51 10.52 -3.71
C ASP A 150 -7.32 11.78 -3.45
N VAL A 151 -7.00 12.82 -4.21
CA VAL A 151 -7.76 14.06 -4.31
C VAL A 151 -8.25 14.21 -5.74
N VAL A 152 -9.55 14.41 -5.95
CA VAL A 152 -10.12 14.68 -7.27
C VAL A 152 -10.86 16.01 -7.28
N GLY A 153 -10.91 16.67 -8.44
CA GLY A 153 -11.61 17.94 -8.65
C GLY A 153 -10.78 19.17 -8.30
N SER A 154 -9.44 19.06 -8.35
CA SER A 154 -8.53 20.20 -8.16
C SER A 154 -7.25 20.01 -8.98
N ASP A 155 -6.88 21.04 -9.72
CA ASP A 155 -5.62 21.12 -10.49
C ASP A 155 -4.45 21.67 -9.64
N SER A 156 -4.71 22.08 -8.40
CA SER A 156 -3.70 22.69 -7.51
C SER A 156 -2.59 21.71 -7.19
N LEU A 157 -1.34 22.15 -7.39
CA LEU A 157 -0.13 21.41 -6.98
C LEU A 157 0.07 21.31 -5.46
N LEU A 158 -0.72 22.06 -4.67
CA LEU A 158 -0.76 21.89 -3.22
C LEU A 158 -1.21 20.48 -2.80
N ASN A 159 -1.95 19.79 -3.67
CA ASN A 159 -2.34 18.41 -3.43
C ASN A 159 -1.12 17.48 -3.47
N GLU A 160 -0.19 17.68 -4.40
CA GLU A 160 1.09 16.96 -4.47
C GLU A 160 1.93 17.22 -3.24
N VAL A 161 1.99 18.48 -2.79
CA VAL A 161 2.71 18.88 -1.57
C VAL A 161 2.15 18.15 -0.36
N GLU A 162 0.84 18.15 -0.13
CA GLU A 162 0.20 17.42 0.97
C GLU A 162 0.46 15.91 0.90
N LEU A 163 0.38 15.31 -0.29
CA LEU A 163 0.64 13.88 -0.46
C LEU A 163 2.08 13.52 -0.12
N MET A 164 3.06 14.37 -0.44
CA MET A 164 4.46 14.13 -0.05
C MET A 164 4.68 14.30 1.46
N GLN A 165 3.99 15.23 2.10
CA GLN A 165 3.98 15.37 3.55
C GLN A 165 3.37 14.12 4.23
N ILE A 166 2.28 13.57 3.68
CA ILE A 166 1.68 12.31 4.16
C ILE A 166 2.69 11.16 4.03
N VAL A 167 3.41 11.06 2.92
CA VAL A 167 4.43 10.03 2.71
C VAL A 167 5.51 10.15 3.77
N ASP A 168 6.06 11.34 3.97
CA ASP A 168 7.10 11.60 4.95
C ASP A 168 6.64 11.27 6.38
N GLU A 169 5.46 11.72 6.76
CA GLU A 169 4.87 11.49 8.09
C GLU A 169 4.66 10.00 8.36
N VAL A 170 4.13 9.24 7.39
CA VAL A 170 3.89 7.80 7.53
C VAL A 170 5.20 7.05 7.76
N PHE A 171 6.23 7.31 6.94
CA PHE A 171 7.51 6.61 7.08
C PHE A 171 8.31 7.05 8.30
N THR A 172 8.19 8.30 8.70
CA THR A 172 8.75 8.81 9.98
C THR A 172 8.13 8.07 11.16
N ARG A 173 6.81 7.87 11.19
CA ARG A 173 6.13 7.10 12.26
C ARG A 173 6.53 5.63 12.27
N PHE A 174 6.80 5.04 11.12
CA PHE A 174 7.31 3.67 11.05
C PHE A 174 8.80 3.55 11.41
N GLY A 175 9.53 4.65 11.50
CA GLY A 175 10.98 4.64 11.67
C GLY A 175 11.72 4.09 10.45
N ILE A 176 11.09 4.10 9.26
CA ILE A 176 11.71 3.64 8.00
C ILE A 176 12.31 4.85 7.29
N ARG A 177 13.62 4.82 7.05
CA ARG A 177 14.28 5.81 6.20
C ARG A 177 13.99 5.53 4.72
N VAL A 178 13.55 6.56 4.00
CA VAL A 178 13.17 6.44 2.59
C VAL A 178 13.81 7.51 1.72
N ALA A 179 13.97 7.19 0.44
CA ALA A 179 14.18 8.18 -0.61
C ALA A 179 12.84 8.39 -1.34
N ILE A 180 12.38 9.63 -1.38
CA ILE A 180 11.20 10.04 -2.14
C ILE A 180 11.71 10.56 -3.48
N LYS A 181 11.30 9.94 -4.58
CA LYS A 181 11.65 10.35 -5.93
C LYS A 181 10.48 11.03 -6.59
N ILE A 182 10.71 12.17 -7.24
CA ILE A 182 9.73 12.92 -8.00
C ILE A 182 10.20 13.09 -9.45
N ASN A 183 9.28 13.01 -10.39
CA ASN A 183 9.45 13.43 -11.79
C ASN A 183 8.11 13.97 -12.31
N ASN A 184 8.05 14.31 -13.58
CA ASN A 184 6.83 14.77 -14.24
C ASN A 184 6.72 14.18 -15.65
N ARG A 185 5.53 13.67 -15.99
CA ARG A 185 5.27 13.13 -17.33
C ARG A 185 5.48 14.17 -18.43
N LYS A 186 5.25 15.45 -18.15
CA LYS A 186 5.49 16.56 -19.08
C LYS A 186 6.98 16.76 -19.35
N ILE A 187 7.85 16.56 -18.36
CA ILE A 187 9.32 16.57 -18.57
C ILE A 187 9.69 15.43 -19.53
N LEU A 188 9.20 14.22 -19.29
CA LEU A 188 9.47 13.06 -20.15
C LEU A 188 8.97 13.28 -21.58
N THR A 189 7.78 13.90 -21.75
CA THR A 189 7.25 14.29 -23.06
C THR A 189 8.17 15.30 -23.73
N GLY A 190 8.58 16.34 -23.01
CA GLY A 190 9.49 17.37 -23.54
C GLY A 190 10.85 16.79 -23.96
N ILE A 191 11.40 15.83 -23.19
CA ILE A 191 12.61 15.11 -23.58
C ILE A 191 12.41 14.42 -24.94
N ALA A 192 11.30 13.68 -25.10
CA ALA A 192 10.99 13.01 -26.36
C ALA A 192 10.85 13.99 -27.54
N GLU A 193 10.26 15.19 -27.31
CA GLU A 193 10.14 16.26 -28.31
C GLU A 193 11.52 16.78 -28.74
N VAL A 194 12.37 17.19 -27.80
CA VAL A 194 13.68 17.82 -28.10
C VAL A 194 14.70 16.88 -28.74
N ILE A 195 14.58 15.58 -28.48
CA ILE A 195 15.40 14.58 -29.17
C ILE A 195 14.83 14.21 -30.54
N GLY A 196 13.65 14.70 -30.90
CA GLY A 196 12.97 14.41 -32.15
C GLY A 196 12.35 13.00 -32.23
N ALA A 197 11.84 12.47 -31.10
CA ALA A 197 11.24 11.15 -30.98
C ALA A 197 9.92 11.18 -30.19
N ALA A 198 9.08 12.20 -30.40
CA ALA A 198 7.83 12.40 -29.67
C ALA A 198 6.84 11.22 -29.83
N ASP A 199 6.84 10.55 -30.98
CA ASP A 199 6.04 9.36 -31.26
C ASP A 199 6.51 8.10 -30.53
N LYS A 200 7.73 8.15 -29.95
CA LYS A 200 8.39 7.04 -29.21
C LYS A 200 8.39 7.23 -27.69
N ILE A 201 7.61 8.15 -27.15
CA ILE A 201 7.61 8.47 -25.71
C ILE A 201 7.39 7.21 -24.82
N VAL A 202 6.53 6.29 -25.25
CA VAL A 202 6.26 5.06 -24.50
C VAL A 202 7.49 4.16 -24.48
N ASP A 203 8.13 3.96 -25.63
CA ASP A 203 9.34 3.12 -25.75
C ASP A 203 10.49 3.71 -24.93
N ILE A 204 10.69 5.05 -25.03
CA ILE A 204 11.71 5.79 -24.27
C ILE A 204 11.49 5.60 -22.77
N THR A 205 10.27 5.82 -22.28
CA THR A 205 9.97 5.72 -20.85
C THR A 205 10.11 4.29 -20.32
N VAL A 206 9.70 3.30 -21.09
CA VAL A 206 9.85 1.87 -20.73
C VAL A 206 11.33 1.45 -20.67
N ALA A 207 12.16 1.94 -21.59
CA ALA A 207 13.59 1.64 -21.59
C ALA A 207 14.31 2.32 -20.42
N ILE A 208 14.06 3.61 -20.19
CA ILE A 208 14.69 4.39 -19.11
C ILE A 208 14.34 3.81 -17.73
N ASP A 209 13.10 3.36 -17.50
CA ASP A 209 12.68 2.75 -16.22
C ASP A 209 13.50 1.51 -15.84
N LYS A 210 14.16 0.90 -16.79
CA LYS A 210 14.99 -0.27 -16.56
C LYS A 210 16.46 0.08 -16.27
N LEU A 211 16.85 1.36 -16.34
CA LEU A 211 18.26 1.79 -16.26
C LEU A 211 18.95 1.22 -15.01
N ASP A 212 18.34 1.35 -13.83
CA ASP A 212 18.90 0.82 -12.56
C ASP A 212 19.12 -0.71 -12.58
N LYS A 213 18.39 -1.45 -13.42
CA LYS A 213 18.38 -2.91 -13.43
C LYS A 213 19.28 -3.53 -14.49
N ILE A 214 19.31 -2.94 -15.67
CA ILE A 214 19.99 -3.53 -16.83
C ILE A 214 21.21 -2.74 -17.29
N GLY A 215 21.38 -1.52 -16.78
CA GLY A 215 22.48 -0.62 -17.12
C GLY A 215 22.28 0.09 -18.47
N LEU A 216 23.13 1.12 -18.68
CA LEU A 216 23.02 2.07 -19.79
C LEU A 216 23.15 1.41 -21.17
N ASP A 217 24.10 0.49 -21.33
CA ASP A 217 24.33 -0.17 -22.62
C ASP A 217 23.11 -0.93 -23.12
N LYS A 218 22.45 -1.67 -22.22
CA LYS A 218 21.23 -2.42 -22.57
C LYS A 218 20.03 -1.51 -22.78
N VAL A 219 19.93 -0.40 -22.06
CA VAL A 219 18.92 0.63 -22.32
C VAL A 219 19.10 1.18 -23.73
N ASN A 220 20.32 1.46 -24.16
CA ASN A 220 20.61 1.93 -25.50
C ASN A 220 20.24 0.88 -26.58
N GLU A 221 20.53 -0.39 -26.34
CA GLU A 221 20.12 -1.49 -27.22
C GLU A 221 18.58 -1.55 -27.36
N GLU A 222 17.84 -1.42 -26.24
CA GLU A 222 16.37 -1.39 -26.27
C GLU A 222 15.84 -0.16 -27.04
N LEU A 223 16.43 1.03 -26.84
CA LEU A 223 16.04 2.24 -27.55
C LEU A 223 16.29 2.12 -29.08
N ALA A 224 17.44 1.58 -29.46
CA ALA A 224 17.75 1.30 -30.86
C ALA A 224 16.78 0.27 -31.47
N ALA A 225 16.46 -0.78 -30.74
CA ALA A 225 15.47 -1.78 -31.16
C ALA A 225 14.07 -1.21 -31.32
N ALA A 226 13.71 -0.20 -30.51
CA ALA A 226 12.47 0.58 -30.61
C ALA A 226 12.48 1.57 -31.79
N GLY A 227 13.61 1.70 -32.52
CA GLY A 227 13.75 2.52 -33.73
C GLY A 227 14.22 3.94 -33.50
N LEU A 228 14.85 4.25 -32.37
CA LEU A 228 15.56 5.51 -32.18
C LEU A 228 16.91 5.45 -32.94
N SER A 229 17.27 6.59 -33.56
CA SER A 229 18.58 6.74 -34.20
C SER A 229 19.69 6.94 -33.19
N ASP A 230 20.95 6.66 -33.59
CA ASP A 230 22.14 6.89 -32.77
C ASP A 230 22.22 8.37 -32.31
N GLU A 231 21.80 9.33 -33.15
CA GLU A 231 21.77 10.76 -32.80
C GLU A 231 20.75 11.04 -31.69
N GLN A 232 19.55 10.46 -31.77
CA GLN A 232 18.51 10.60 -30.74
C GLN A 232 18.96 9.99 -29.41
N ILE A 233 19.55 8.80 -29.45
CA ILE A 233 20.12 8.14 -28.27
C ILE A 233 21.25 8.98 -27.67
N ALA A 234 22.16 9.52 -28.50
CA ALA A 234 23.25 10.38 -28.02
C ALA A 234 22.76 11.67 -27.34
N LYS A 235 21.67 12.26 -27.83
CA LYS A 235 21.03 13.42 -27.19
C LYS A 235 20.37 13.06 -25.83
N LEU A 236 19.87 11.83 -25.69
CA LEU A 236 19.22 11.38 -24.47
C LEU A 236 20.22 11.09 -23.33
N GLN A 237 21.44 10.62 -23.66
CA GLN A 237 22.46 10.19 -22.69
C GLN A 237 22.76 11.22 -21.58
N PRO A 238 23.09 12.48 -21.89
CA PRO A 238 23.42 13.49 -20.88
C PRO A 238 22.20 13.81 -19.98
N ILE A 239 20.99 13.58 -20.46
CA ILE A 239 19.74 13.85 -19.71
C ILE A 239 19.53 12.77 -18.67
N ILE A 240 19.58 11.48 -19.06
CA ILE A 240 19.36 10.35 -18.15
C ILE A 240 20.50 10.09 -17.18
N SER A 241 21.68 10.66 -17.47
CA SER A 241 22.85 10.61 -16.60
C SER A 241 23.03 11.87 -15.74
N LEU A 242 22.06 12.81 -15.82
CA LEU A 242 22.14 14.06 -15.09
C LEU A 242 22.09 13.79 -13.58
N SER A 243 23.00 14.43 -12.86
CA SER A 243 23.12 14.34 -11.40
C SER A 243 23.39 15.72 -10.81
N GLY A 244 23.19 15.88 -9.51
CA GLY A 244 23.34 17.14 -8.80
C GLY A 244 22.17 17.41 -7.88
N SER A 245 22.13 18.57 -7.28
CA SER A 245 20.97 19.02 -6.50
C SER A 245 19.73 19.17 -7.39
N ASN A 246 18.53 19.14 -6.78
CA ASN A 246 17.26 19.33 -7.49
C ASN A 246 17.26 20.64 -8.30
N ALA A 247 17.80 21.73 -7.73
CA ALA A 247 17.88 23.04 -8.39
C ALA A 247 18.79 23.00 -9.64
N GLU A 248 19.99 22.41 -9.54
CA GLU A 248 20.93 22.28 -10.65
C GLU A 248 20.37 21.41 -11.77
N GLN A 249 19.69 20.32 -11.41
CA GLN A 249 19.02 19.47 -12.39
C GLN A 249 17.88 20.21 -13.10
N LEU A 250 17.01 20.91 -12.37
CA LEU A 250 15.92 21.70 -12.95
C LEU A 250 16.42 22.81 -13.85
N ASP A 251 17.47 23.55 -13.45
CA ASP A 251 18.07 24.61 -14.27
C ASP A 251 18.67 24.06 -15.58
N THR A 252 19.27 22.87 -15.49
CA THR A 252 19.78 22.19 -16.68
C THR A 252 18.63 21.71 -17.57
N MET A 253 17.60 21.13 -17.00
CA MET A 253 16.43 20.69 -17.76
C MET A 253 15.68 21.83 -18.42
N ARG A 254 15.54 22.99 -17.78
CA ARG A 254 14.95 24.18 -18.43
C ARG A 254 15.74 24.63 -19.66
N ARG A 255 17.08 24.52 -19.63
CA ARG A 255 17.92 24.83 -20.82
C ARG A 255 17.75 23.79 -21.92
N VAL A 256 17.73 22.50 -21.55
CA VAL A 256 17.54 21.40 -22.51
C VAL A 256 16.16 21.45 -23.15
N LEU A 257 15.15 21.77 -22.39
CA LEU A 257 13.73 21.79 -22.79
C LEU A 257 13.26 23.18 -23.29
N ALA A 258 14.17 24.10 -23.58
CA ALA A 258 13.82 25.48 -23.95
C ALA A 258 12.87 25.59 -25.15
N GLU A 259 12.88 24.62 -26.07
CA GLU A 259 12.01 24.55 -27.24
C GLU A 259 10.73 23.70 -26.99
N SER A 260 10.56 23.11 -25.82
CA SER A 260 9.39 22.31 -25.45
C SER A 260 8.56 23.03 -24.39
N GLU A 261 7.44 23.60 -24.78
CA GLU A 261 6.51 24.29 -23.86
C GLU A 261 5.96 23.32 -22.79
N VAL A 262 5.66 22.08 -23.19
CA VAL A 262 5.16 21.05 -22.26
C VAL A 262 6.25 20.65 -21.29
N GLY A 263 7.50 20.50 -21.73
CA GLY A 263 8.65 20.17 -20.88
C GLY A 263 8.95 21.25 -19.84
N LEU A 264 8.96 22.52 -20.25
CA LEU A 264 9.11 23.66 -19.34
C LEU A 264 8.03 23.72 -18.28
N ARG A 265 6.76 23.51 -18.67
CA ARG A 265 5.66 23.40 -17.70
C ARG A 265 5.89 22.28 -16.68
N GLY A 266 6.40 21.13 -17.11
CA GLY A 266 6.74 20.04 -16.21
C GLY A 266 7.84 20.43 -15.20
N CYS A 267 8.88 21.16 -15.64
CA CYS A 267 9.91 21.69 -14.75
C CYS A 267 9.33 22.68 -13.72
N ASP A 268 8.42 23.56 -14.14
CA ASP A 268 7.80 24.53 -13.24
C ASP A 268 6.89 23.88 -12.20
N GLU A 269 6.16 22.83 -12.59
CA GLU A 269 5.34 22.05 -11.65
C GLU A 269 6.20 21.33 -10.59
N VAL A 270 7.31 20.71 -10.99
CA VAL A 270 8.23 20.06 -10.03
C VAL A 270 8.89 21.10 -9.14
N ALA A 271 9.36 22.23 -9.72
CA ALA A 271 9.96 23.30 -8.93
C ALA A 271 9.00 23.82 -7.86
N PHE A 272 7.74 24.07 -8.22
CA PHE A 272 6.71 24.50 -7.26
C PHE A 272 6.55 23.52 -6.10
N VAL A 273 6.46 22.21 -6.39
CA VAL A 273 6.30 21.19 -5.34
C VAL A 273 7.52 21.16 -4.42
N LEU A 274 8.73 21.19 -4.98
CA LEU A 274 9.98 21.16 -4.20
C LEU A 274 10.15 22.42 -3.35
N GLU A 275 9.86 23.60 -3.90
CA GLU A 275 9.92 24.89 -3.20
C GLU A 275 8.89 24.95 -2.06
N ALA A 276 7.67 24.48 -2.29
CA ALA A 276 6.61 24.49 -1.27
C ALA A 276 6.87 23.51 -0.12
N LEU A 277 7.56 22.39 -0.39
CA LEU A 277 8.02 21.46 0.66
C LEU A 277 9.21 22.00 1.44
N GLY A 278 10.13 22.71 0.78
CA GLY A 278 11.34 23.26 1.39
C GLY A 278 12.12 22.21 2.19
N ASP A 279 12.65 22.61 3.35
CA ASP A 279 13.36 21.73 4.28
C ASP A 279 12.42 21.07 5.32
N GLY A 280 11.11 21.06 5.06
CA GLY A 280 10.09 20.61 6.02
C GLY A 280 9.91 19.09 6.13
N LEU A 281 10.57 18.30 5.29
CA LEU A 281 10.49 16.83 5.33
C LEU A 281 11.65 16.23 6.14
N HIS A 282 11.38 15.11 6.80
CA HIS A 282 12.43 14.29 7.48
C HIS A 282 13.21 13.42 6.48
N ASN A 283 12.55 13.01 5.39
CA ASN A 283 13.15 12.20 4.34
C ASN A 283 13.46 13.04 3.11
N ALA A 284 14.56 12.76 2.43
CA ALA A 284 14.95 13.49 1.23
C ALA A 284 13.97 13.24 0.08
N ILE A 285 13.68 14.32 -0.67
CA ILE A 285 12.96 14.26 -1.93
C ILE A 285 13.89 14.68 -3.07
N ASP A 286 14.04 13.80 -4.06
CA ASP A 286 14.99 13.98 -5.16
C ASP A 286 14.28 13.95 -6.51
N LEU A 287 14.62 14.90 -7.39
CA LEU A 287 14.25 14.82 -8.81
C LEU A 287 14.99 13.64 -9.43
N ASP A 288 14.25 12.71 -10.00
CA ASP A 288 14.79 11.54 -10.68
C ASP A 288 14.26 11.49 -12.12
N LEU A 289 15.04 11.96 -13.07
CA LEU A 289 14.67 12.01 -14.48
C LEU A 289 14.52 10.61 -15.11
N THR A 290 15.00 9.57 -14.44
CA THR A 290 14.83 8.18 -14.87
C THR A 290 13.56 7.56 -14.32
N LEU A 291 12.88 8.22 -13.38
CA LEU A 291 11.55 7.80 -12.91
C LEU A 291 10.55 8.02 -14.04
N ALA A 292 10.37 6.99 -14.84
CA ALA A 292 9.44 6.97 -15.96
C ALA A 292 8.27 6.00 -15.73
N ARG A 293 8.32 5.28 -14.60
CA ARG A 293 7.37 4.27 -14.17
C ARG A 293 6.02 4.87 -13.80
N GLY A 294 5.03 4.07 -13.89
CA GLY A 294 3.66 4.38 -13.49
C GLY A 294 2.67 3.80 -14.48
N LEU A 295 1.40 3.81 -14.08
CA LEU A 295 0.33 3.41 -14.96
C LEU A 295 0.18 4.46 -16.07
N ASN A 296 -0.22 4.04 -17.25
CA ASN A 296 -0.29 4.88 -18.45
C ASN A 296 -1.27 6.07 -18.36
N TYR A 297 -2.01 6.15 -17.26
CA TYR A 297 -2.96 7.23 -17.02
C TYR A 297 -2.36 8.47 -16.32
N TYR A 298 -1.11 8.45 -15.85
CA TYR A 298 -0.48 9.64 -15.26
C TYR A 298 -0.16 10.70 -16.31
N THR A 299 -0.41 11.96 -15.95
CA THR A 299 -0.35 13.13 -16.84
C THR A 299 0.55 14.26 -16.33
N GLY A 300 0.88 14.26 -15.04
CA GLY A 300 1.67 15.30 -14.37
C GLY A 300 2.77 14.72 -13.51
N CYS A 301 2.91 15.22 -12.27
CA CYS A 301 3.87 14.71 -11.30
C CYS A 301 3.67 13.22 -11.04
N ILE A 302 4.77 12.49 -10.91
CA ILE A 302 4.85 11.08 -10.54
C ILE A 302 5.80 10.91 -9.38
N PHE A 303 5.48 9.97 -8.49
CA PHE A 303 6.21 9.72 -7.26
C PHE A 303 6.57 8.25 -7.12
N GLU A 304 7.75 7.99 -6.60
CA GLU A 304 8.17 6.66 -6.18
C GLU A 304 8.94 6.76 -4.86
N VAL A 305 8.69 5.82 -3.95
CA VAL A 305 9.37 5.77 -2.65
C VAL A 305 10.07 4.44 -2.48
N LYS A 306 11.36 4.50 -2.20
CA LYS A 306 12.21 3.34 -1.95
C LYS A 306 12.72 3.35 -0.50
N ALA A 307 12.69 2.20 0.17
CA ALA A 307 13.36 2.03 1.45
C ALA A 307 14.88 2.07 1.25
N LEU A 308 15.60 2.75 2.15
CA LEU A 308 17.06 2.89 2.04
C LEU A 308 17.82 1.72 2.65
N ASP A 309 17.26 1.09 3.68
CA ASP A 309 17.97 0.09 4.49
C ASP A 309 17.59 -1.36 4.12
N VAL A 310 16.69 -1.54 3.14
CA VAL A 310 16.20 -2.86 2.70
C VAL A 310 16.15 -2.91 1.19
N GLU A 311 16.75 -3.92 0.59
CA GLU A 311 16.63 -4.17 -0.84
C GLU A 311 15.25 -4.78 -1.16
N ILE A 312 14.33 -3.91 -1.56
CA ILE A 312 12.95 -4.24 -1.94
C ILE A 312 12.50 -3.28 -3.06
N GLY A 313 11.50 -3.68 -3.84
CA GLY A 313 10.89 -2.75 -4.81
C GLY A 313 10.20 -1.57 -4.11
N SER A 314 9.76 -0.59 -4.91
CA SER A 314 9.06 0.61 -4.40
C SER A 314 7.97 0.27 -3.39
N ILE A 315 7.98 0.92 -2.25
CA ILE A 315 7.04 0.69 -1.14
C ILE A 315 5.83 1.63 -1.20
N THR A 316 5.97 2.74 -1.95
CA THR A 316 4.88 3.68 -2.26
C THR A 316 5.09 4.23 -3.66
N GLY A 317 4.02 4.58 -4.33
CA GLY A 317 4.04 5.24 -5.62
C GLY A 317 2.76 5.99 -5.86
N GLY A 318 2.77 6.92 -6.83
CA GLY A 318 1.60 7.71 -7.15
C GLY A 318 1.85 8.71 -8.26
N GLY A 319 0.87 9.60 -8.48
CA GLY A 319 0.98 10.68 -9.44
C GLY A 319 -0.33 11.32 -9.79
N ARG A 320 -0.27 12.37 -10.62
CA ARG A 320 -1.42 13.10 -11.16
C ARG A 320 -2.00 12.40 -12.38
N TYR A 321 -3.32 12.36 -12.44
CA TYR A 321 -4.10 11.82 -13.56
C TYR A 321 -5.28 12.76 -13.88
N ASP A 322 -5.31 13.32 -15.07
CA ASP A 322 -6.28 14.37 -15.44
C ASP A 322 -7.50 13.84 -16.21
N ASN A 323 -7.43 12.63 -16.76
CA ASN A 323 -8.47 12.10 -17.65
C ASN A 323 -9.01 10.72 -17.24
N LEU A 324 -8.70 10.25 -16.06
CA LEU A 324 -9.11 8.89 -15.65
C LEU A 324 -10.64 8.75 -15.59
N THR A 325 -11.34 9.78 -15.11
CA THR A 325 -12.81 9.82 -15.09
C THR A 325 -13.43 9.97 -16.50
N GLY A 326 -12.68 10.53 -17.45
CA GLY A 326 -13.09 10.64 -18.86
C GLY A 326 -13.37 9.28 -19.51
N ILE A 327 -12.68 8.23 -19.07
CA ILE A 327 -12.90 6.86 -19.52
C ILE A 327 -14.34 6.38 -19.19
N PHE A 328 -14.95 6.94 -18.15
CA PHE A 328 -16.30 6.65 -17.69
C PHE A 328 -17.31 7.75 -18.05
N GLY A 329 -16.97 8.64 -19.00
CA GLY A 329 -17.87 9.67 -19.53
C GLY A 329 -17.85 10.99 -18.76
N LEU A 330 -16.90 11.22 -17.87
CA LEU A 330 -16.72 12.48 -17.14
C LEU A 330 -15.32 13.06 -17.40
N PRO A 331 -15.08 13.70 -18.58
CA PRO A 331 -13.78 14.29 -18.90
C PRO A 331 -13.51 15.56 -18.07
N GLY A 332 -12.23 15.93 -17.96
CA GLY A 332 -11.79 17.22 -17.39
C GLY A 332 -11.81 17.27 -15.85
N LEU A 333 -11.87 16.14 -15.17
CA LEU A 333 -11.73 16.08 -13.73
C LEU A 333 -10.31 15.60 -13.37
N SER A 334 -9.47 16.53 -12.92
CA SER A 334 -8.12 16.22 -12.44
C SER A 334 -8.13 15.46 -11.12
N GLY A 335 -7.19 14.56 -10.98
CA GLY A 335 -6.94 13.84 -9.75
C GLY A 335 -5.45 13.59 -9.53
N VAL A 336 -5.07 13.44 -8.28
CA VAL A 336 -3.73 13.04 -7.87
C VAL A 336 -3.82 12.11 -6.67
N GLY A 337 -2.98 11.09 -6.61
CA GLY A 337 -3.02 10.15 -5.50
C GLY A 337 -1.73 9.39 -5.30
N ILE A 338 -1.64 8.76 -4.13
CA ILE A 338 -0.56 7.88 -3.70
C ILE A 338 -1.12 6.55 -3.22
N SER A 339 -0.30 5.51 -3.30
CA SER A 339 -0.61 4.17 -2.82
C SER A 339 0.55 3.60 -2.02
N PHE A 340 0.33 3.30 -0.73
CA PHE A 340 1.28 2.53 0.07
C PHE A 340 1.06 1.04 -0.16
N GLY A 341 2.13 0.31 -0.47
CA GLY A 341 2.14 -1.14 -0.57
C GLY A 341 2.30 -1.79 0.81
N ALA A 342 1.19 -2.03 1.51
CA ALA A 342 1.21 -2.49 2.90
C ALA A 342 2.02 -3.77 3.10
N ASP A 343 2.00 -4.69 2.15
CA ASP A 343 2.72 -5.96 2.24
C ASP A 343 4.24 -5.80 2.09
N ARG A 344 4.69 -4.80 1.30
CA ARG A 344 6.13 -4.46 1.23
C ARG A 344 6.59 -3.72 2.47
N ILE A 345 5.77 -2.81 3.00
CA ILE A 345 6.05 -2.13 4.28
C ILE A 345 6.12 -3.17 5.40
N TYR A 346 5.24 -4.17 5.41
CA TYR A 346 5.29 -5.30 6.34
C TYR A 346 6.62 -6.06 6.25
N ASP A 347 7.09 -6.36 5.03
CA ASP A 347 8.38 -7.03 4.83
C ASP A 347 9.56 -6.17 5.32
N VAL A 348 9.54 -4.84 5.11
CA VAL A 348 10.56 -3.90 5.59
C VAL A 348 10.58 -3.83 7.11
N LEU A 349 9.42 -3.62 7.75
CA LEU A 349 9.31 -3.53 9.20
C LEU A 349 9.76 -4.84 9.90
N ASN A 350 9.44 -6.00 9.32
CA ASN A 350 9.92 -7.28 9.82
C ASN A 350 11.45 -7.43 9.69
N GLN A 351 12.02 -7.02 8.56
CA GLN A 351 13.47 -7.16 8.32
C GLN A 351 14.30 -6.22 9.20
N LEU A 352 13.75 -5.05 9.53
CA LEU A 352 14.41 -4.04 10.36
C LEU A 352 14.02 -4.12 11.84
N GLU A 353 13.11 -5.03 12.20
CA GLU A 353 12.60 -5.23 13.58
C GLU A 353 12.04 -3.93 14.20
N LEU A 354 11.30 -3.12 13.39
CA LEU A 354 10.82 -1.78 13.78
C LEU A 354 9.41 -1.78 14.39
N TYR A 355 8.79 -2.95 14.63
CA TYR A 355 7.49 -2.95 15.31
C TYR A 355 7.64 -2.58 16.78
N PRO A 356 6.70 -1.77 17.35
CA PRO A 356 6.61 -1.57 18.79
C PRO A 356 6.53 -2.90 19.54
N ALA A 357 7.13 -2.97 20.71
CA ALA A 357 7.23 -4.21 21.49
C ALA A 357 5.86 -4.81 21.89
N ASP A 358 4.84 -3.96 22.00
CA ASP A 358 3.47 -4.32 22.35
C ASP A 358 2.61 -4.74 21.15
N THR A 359 3.11 -4.59 19.93
CA THR A 359 2.35 -4.92 18.70
C THR A 359 1.93 -6.38 18.66
N ASP A 360 2.78 -7.30 19.11
CA ASP A 360 2.54 -8.74 19.03
C ASP A 360 1.68 -9.28 20.20
N THR A 361 1.30 -8.43 21.14
CA THR A 361 0.51 -8.81 22.32
C THR A 361 -0.99 -8.68 22.05
N GLY A 362 -1.67 -9.81 21.88
CA GLY A 362 -3.13 -9.81 21.66
C GLY A 362 -3.94 -9.81 22.96
N VAL A 363 -3.40 -10.36 24.03
CA VAL A 363 -4.02 -10.45 25.38
C VAL A 363 -3.01 -9.95 26.40
N GLU A 364 -3.40 -9.00 27.21
CA GLU A 364 -2.52 -8.38 28.21
C GLU A 364 -2.59 -9.12 29.55
N LEU A 365 -3.75 -9.67 29.90
CA LEU A 365 -3.99 -10.33 31.17
C LEU A 365 -4.72 -11.67 30.99
N LEU A 366 -4.18 -12.74 31.59
CA LEU A 366 -4.85 -14.03 31.71
C LEU A 366 -5.19 -14.32 33.17
N PHE A 367 -6.46 -14.56 33.47
CA PHE A 367 -6.87 -15.16 34.75
C PHE A 367 -6.78 -16.66 34.70
N ILE A 368 -6.13 -17.24 35.70
CA ILE A 368 -6.04 -18.69 35.90
C ILE A 368 -7.36 -19.22 36.51
N ASN A 369 -7.86 -20.31 35.95
CA ASN A 369 -9.08 -20.98 36.42
C ASN A 369 -8.71 -22.18 37.32
N PHE A 370 -8.95 -22.07 38.64
CA PHE A 370 -8.72 -23.15 39.61
C PHE A 370 -9.98 -23.96 39.87
N GLY A 371 -11.17 -23.44 39.58
CA GLY A 371 -12.43 -24.10 39.86
C GLY A 371 -13.63 -23.16 39.66
N ALA A 372 -14.83 -23.62 39.93
CA ALA A 372 -16.04 -22.88 39.62
C ALA A 372 -16.20 -21.56 40.42
N ALA A 373 -15.80 -21.59 41.71
CA ALA A 373 -15.90 -20.41 42.57
C ALA A 373 -14.89 -19.32 42.17
N GLU A 374 -13.66 -19.72 41.92
CA GLU A 374 -12.57 -18.86 41.49
C GLU A 374 -12.85 -18.29 40.09
N ALA A 375 -13.35 -19.12 39.18
CA ALA A 375 -13.71 -18.71 37.83
C ALA A 375 -14.82 -17.66 37.85
N ALA A 376 -15.81 -17.73 38.71
CA ALA A 376 -16.84 -16.71 38.85
C ALA A 376 -16.24 -15.34 39.23
N ARG A 377 -15.28 -15.34 40.18
CA ARG A 377 -14.57 -14.11 40.55
C ARG A 377 -13.65 -13.61 39.44
N CYS A 378 -12.96 -14.50 38.73
CA CYS A 378 -12.13 -14.15 37.57
C CYS A 378 -12.97 -13.50 36.48
N LEU A 379 -14.18 -14.01 36.19
CA LEU A 379 -15.09 -13.43 35.20
C LEU A 379 -15.59 -12.03 35.60
N GLU A 380 -15.88 -11.82 36.88
CA GLU A 380 -16.25 -10.51 37.40
C GLU A 380 -15.12 -9.48 37.20
N LEU A 381 -13.89 -9.83 37.60
CA LEU A 381 -12.74 -8.95 37.43
C LEU A 381 -12.35 -8.79 35.96
N ALA A 382 -12.48 -9.81 35.13
CA ALA A 382 -12.26 -9.69 33.68
C ALA A 382 -13.22 -8.72 33.03
N ARG A 383 -14.48 -8.63 33.50
CA ARG A 383 -15.43 -7.60 33.06
C ARG A 383 -14.94 -6.20 33.41
N ILE A 384 -14.37 -6.03 34.60
CA ILE A 384 -13.85 -4.72 35.07
C ILE A 384 -12.61 -4.33 34.26
N THR A 385 -11.66 -5.23 34.06
CA THR A 385 -10.42 -4.97 33.29
C THR A 385 -10.73 -4.67 31.83
N ARG A 386 -11.65 -5.40 31.20
CA ARG A 386 -12.14 -5.15 29.84
C ARG A 386 -12.83 -3.81 29.70
N ALA A 387 -13.66 -3.42 30.67
CA ALA A 387 -14.28 -2.09 30.71
C ALA A 387 -13.26 -0.95 30.84
N ALA A 388 -12.08 -1.27 31.39
CA ALA A 388 -10.95 -0.38 31.49
C ALA A 388 -10.05 -0.34 30.23
N GLY A 389 -10.40 -1.10 29.20
CA GLY A 389 -9.66 -1.18 27.93
C GLY A 389 -8.53 -2.23 27.92
N ILE A 390 -8.38 -3.02 28.99
CA ILE A 390 -7.31 -4.03 29.11
C ILE A 390 -7.81 -5.35 28.45
N SER A 391 -7.05 -5.85 27.47
CA SER A 391 -7.36 -7.12 26.80
C SER A 391 -7.17 -8.29 27.77
N THR A 392 -8.27 -8.88 28.20
CA THR A 392 -8.29 -9.86 29.30
C THR A 392 -8.96 -11.16 28.89
N GLU A 393 -8.32 -12.26 29.17
CA GLU A 393 -8.83 -13.63 28.99
C GLU A 393 -8.96 -14.36 30.34
N VAL A 394 -9.97 -15.21 30.46
CA VAL A 394 -10.07 -16.18 31.57
C VAL A 394 -9.88 -17.56 30.98
N TYR A 395 -8.95 -18.35 31.51
CA TYR A 395 -8.73 -19.70 30.99
C TYR A 395 -10.00 -20.54 31.12
N PRO A 396 -10.50 -21.18 30.05
CA PRO A 396 -11.87 -21.72 30.05
C PRO A 396 -12.03 -22.96 30.94
N ASP A 397 -11.00 -23.79 31.04
CA ASP A 397 -11.06 -25.08 31.78
C ASP A 397 -10.39 -24.98 33.12
N ALA A 398 -10.99 -25.65 34.13
CA ALA A 398 -10.27 -25.93 35.39
C ALA A 398 -9.16 -26.94 35.12
N ALA A 399 -7.96 -26.48 34.84
CA ALA A 399 -6.79 -27.29 34.49
C ALA A 399 -5.64 -27.03 35.46
N LYS A 400 -4.67 -27.96 35.47
CA LYS A 400 -3.45 -27.78 36.30
C LYS A 400 -2.78 -26.43 35.91
N MET A 401 -2.35 -25.65 36.92
CA MET A 401 -1.69 -24.38 36.76
C MET A 401 -0.56 -24.42 35.73
N LYS A 402 0.25 -25.47 35.72
CA LYS A 402 1.34 -25.66 34.74
C LYS A 402 0.85 -25.59 33.29
N LYS A 403 -0.33 -26.16 32.97
CA LYS A 403 -0.91 -26.13 31.62
C LYS A 403 -1.33 -24.72 31.23
N GLN A 404 -1.96 -24.01 32.15
CA GLN A 404 -2.43 -22.64 31.93
C GLN A 404 -1.27 -21.62 31.80
N MET A 405 -0.21 -21.80 32.62
CA MET A 405 1.03 -21.03 32.51
C MET A 405 1.76 -21.27 31.18
N ALA A 406 1.78 -22.53 30.71
CA ALA A 406 2.34 -22.86 29.40
C ALA A 406 1.55 -22.20 28.26
N TYR A 407 0.23 -22.12 28.40
CA TYR A 407 -0.62 -21.40 27.47
C TYR A 407 -0.32 -19.88 27.44
N ALA A 408 -0.20 -19.23 28.62
CA ALA A 408 0.17 -17.82 28.72
C ALA A 408 1.53 -17.56 28.05
N ASN A 409 2.52 -18.42 28.31
CA ASN A 409 3.85 -18.33 27.69
C ASN A 409 3.80 -18.49 26.17
N ALA A 410 3.08 -19.50 25.67
CA ALA A 410 2.97 -19.75 24.22
C ALA A 410 2.26 -18.61 23.46
N ARG A 411 1.44 -17.82 24.15
CA ARG A 411 0.74 -16.66 23.61
C ARG A 411 1.38 -15.32 23.96
N HIS A 412 2.56 -15.36 24.59
CA HIS A 412 3.29 -14.16 25.02
C HIS A 412 2.45 -13.18 25.85
N ILE A 413 1.53 -13.71 26.69
CA ILE A 413 0.70 -12.90 27.57
C ILE A 413 1.58 -12.33 28.69
N PRO A 414 1.70 -10.99 28.83
CA PRO A 414 2.65 -10.39 29.77
C PRO A 414 2.28 -10.57 31.21
N PHE A 415 0.97 -10.63 31.55
CA PHE A 415 0.51 -10.74 32.93
C PHE A 415 -0.42 -11.93 33.14
N VAL A 416 -0.23 -12.62 34.25
CA VAL A 416 -1.12 -13.69 34.69
C VAL A 416 -1.64 -13.38 36.10
N ALA A 417 -2.96 -13.41 36.25
CA ALA A 417 -3.66 -13.20 37.50
C ALA A 417 -4.12 -14.52 38.11
N LEU A 418 -3.79 -14.72 39.38
CA LEU A 418 -4.15 -15.89 40.13
C LEU A 418 -5.11 -15.48 41.24
N ILE A 419 -6.23 -16.20 41.37
CA ILE A 419 -7.20 -16.07 42.44
C ILE A 419 -7.45 -17.50 42.95
N GLY A 420 -6.75 -17.86 43.98
CA GLY A 420 -7.01 -19.09 44.71
C GLY A 420 -7.96 -18.86 45.88
N GLU A 421 -8.13 -19.88 46.72
CA GLU A 421 -9.03 -19.81 47.87
C GLU A 421 -8.64 -18.68 48.86
N ASN A 422 -7.34 -18.46 49.08
CA ASN A 422 -6.84 -17.40 49.96
C ASN A 422 -7.13 -16.00 49.39
N GLU A 423 -6.82 -15.78 48.11
CA GLU A 423 -7.07 -14.53 47.44
C GLU A 423 -8.59 -14.22 47.40
N LEU A 424 -9.42 -15.25 47.19
CA LEU A 424 -10.88 -15.11 47.21
C LEU A 424 -11.38 -14.63 48.58
N GLN A 425 -10.88 -15.21 49.67
CA GLN A 425 -11.25 -14.83 51.05
C GLN A 425 -10.78 -13.41 51.41
N GLN A 426 -9.63 -13.00 50.91
CA GLN A 426 -9.01 -11.71 51.20
C GLN A 426 -9.45 -10.60 50.23
N GLY A 427 -10.15 -10.93 49.12
CA GLY A 427 -10.53 -10.00 48.08
C GLY A 427 -9.35 -9.50 47.26
N LEU A 428 -8.25 -10.23 47.24
CA LEU A 428 -7.01 -9.90 46.53
C LEU A 428 -6.85 -10.68 45.23
N VAL A 429 -5.88 -10.27 44.43
CA VAL A 429 -5.42 -10.90 43.17
C VAL A 429 -3.90 -11.00 43.23
N THR A 430 -3.33 -12.17 43.07
CA THR A 430 -1.89 -12.32 42.86
C THR A 430 -1.60 -12.12 41.38
N LEU A 431 -0.98 -10.99 41.03
CA LEU A 431 -0.54 -10.65 39.65
C LEU A 431 0.90 -11.14 39.47
N LYS A 432 1.15 -11.88 38.41
CA LYS A 432 2.49 -12.32 38.02
C LYS A 432 2.88 -11.65 36.68
N ASN A 433 4.02 -10.96 36.67
CA ASN A 433 4.70 -10.57 35.48
C ASN A 433 5.43 -11.77 34.84
N MET A 434 5.09 -12.08 33.59
CA MET A 434 5.63 -13.31 32.96
C MET A 434 7.07 -13.12 32.46
N ALA A 435 7.50 -11.86 32.20
CA ALA A 435 8.87 -11.55 31.76
C ALA A 435 9.87 -11.58 32.94
N THR A 436 9.52 -10.93 34.07
CA THR A 436 10.42 -10.83 35.24
C THR A 436 10.22 -11.98 36.22
N GLY A 437 9.05 -12.61 36.22
CA GLY A 437 8.64 -13.61 37.20
C GLY A 437 8.18 -13.03 38.54
N GLU A 438 8.21 -11.71 38.72
CA GLU A 438 7.76 -11.03 39.92
C GLU A 438 6.26 -11.25 40.18
N GLN A 439 5.90 -11.33 41.46
CA GLN A 439 4.52 -11.49 41.88
C GLN A 439 4.16 -10.45 42.92
N SER A 440 2.95 -9.89 42.79
CA SER A 440 2.41 -8.90 43.73
C SER A 440 0.97 -9.24 44.08
N GLN A 441 0.60 -9.08 45.34
CA GLN A 441 -0.78 -9.21 45.80
C GLN A 441 -1.43 -7.80 45.73
N LEU A 442 -2.50 -7.68 44.99
CA LEU A 442 -3.13 -6.40 44.65
C LEU A 442 -4.63 -6.45 44.93
N THR A 443 -5.21 -5.31 45.30
CA THR A 443 -6.67 -5.15 45.24
C THR A 443 -7.10 -4.99 43.80
N PRO A 444 -8.40 -5.14 43.44
CA PRO A 444 -8.89 -4.90 42.10
C PRO A 444 -8.55 -3.51 41.56
N GLU A 445 -8.57 -2.49 42.40
CA GLU A 445 -8.22 -1.11 42.04
C GLU A 445 -6.72 -0.98 41.74
N GLN A 446 -5.88 -1.59 42.57
CA GLN A 446 -4.43 -1.61 42.37
C GLN A 446 -4.05 -2.41 41.10
N LEU A 447 -4.75 -3.51 40.81
CA LEU A 447 -4.58 -4.27 39.58
C LEU A 447 -4.80 -3.39 38.35
N LEU A 448 -5.92 -2.63 38.32
CA LEU A 448 -6.22 -1.71 37.23
C LEU A 448 -5.17 -0.58 37.10
N ALA A 449 -4.73 -0.03 38.21
CA ALA A 449 -3.70 1.00 38.22
C ALA A 449 -2.36 0.48 37.68
N HIS A 450 -1.98 -0.74 38.08
CA HIS A 450 -0.74 -1.39 37.65
C HIS A 450 -0.73 -1.72 36.14
N LEU A 451 -1.87 -2.17 35.59
CA LEU A 451 -1.97 -2.55 34.18
C LEU A 451 -2.14 -1.34 33.22
N ARG A 452 -2.39 -0.14 33.76
CA ARG A 452 -2.49 1.12 33.01
C ARG A 452 -1.21 1.97 33.08
N ALA A 453 -0.27 1.64 33.96
CA ALA A 453 1.01 2.32 34.13
C ALA A 453 2.03 1.87 33.07
#